data_7e1652ee301c1763e025630b671945eb
#
_entry.id   7e1652ee301c1763e025630b671945eb
#
_cell.length_a   1.000
_cell.length_b   1.000
_cell.length_c   1.000
_cell.angle_alpha   90.00
_cell.angle_beta   90.00
_cell.angle_gamma   90.00
#
_symmetry.space_group_name_H-M   'P 1'
#
loop_
_entity.id
_entity.type
_entity.pdbx_description
1 polymer ?
#
loop_
_entity_poly.entity_id
_entity_poly.type
_entity_poly.pdbx_seq_one_letter_code
_entity_poly.pdbx_strand_id
1 'polypeptide(L)'
;PLHSSAASDVYKRQEFTVCELFKDGDRVIGCLAYDRQRGRVHLFKTKSIVLATGGITRCWSVCSGSWEYTGDGHALAYWAGAEMGDMEFVQFHPTGMIWPPSVRGILVTEGVRGEGGMLQNSEGKRFMFNYVPEMYKEEFADTEEEALAWVQEVISDQQATKRRPPELLTRDVVAKAINSEKAAGRASEHGGAYLDISWRPPDQIKKKLPGMYHQFKELAGVDITKQPMEVGPTAHYVMGGVKVDPETQESTVKGLFAAGEAATGLHGANRLGGNSLSDLVTFGRRAGLYAAKSAAAIDSWTDIATDDVDSAISKIMAPLSREGGENPATIVNELREMMQEKVGIIRNQESLEEALNELEIFRTR
;
A
#
# COMPACT_ATOMS: atom_id res chain seq x y z
N PRO A 1 -0.92 21.49 5.16
CA PRO A 1 -1.26 21.69 3.76
C PRO A 1 -0.03 22.12 3.01
N LEU A 2 0.50 21.25 2.16
CA LEU A 2 1.56 21.59 1.23
C LEU A 2 0.96 22.55 0.21
N HIS A 3 1.23 23.82 0.36
CA HIS A 3 0.91 24.79 -0.66
C HIS A 3 1.81 24.52 -1.87
N SER A 4 1.20 24.08 -2.96
CA SER A 4 1.88 24.10 -4.26
C SER A 4 2.16 25.57 -4.61
N SER A 5 3.42 25.98 -4.52
CA SER A 5 3.86 27.34 -4.89
C SER A 5 4.05 27.50 -6.40
N ALA A 6 3.77 26.48 -7.19
CA ALA A 6 3.93 26.49 -8.62
C ALA A 6 2.57 26.49 -9.33
N ALA A 7 2.37 27.45 -10.17
CA ALA A 7 1.33 27.66 -11.17
C ALA A 7 0.08 28.40 -10.68
N SER A 8 -0.08 29.61 -11.19
CA SER A 8 -1.29 30.41 -11.11
C SER A 8 -2.54 29.79 -11.70
N ASP A 9 -2.40 28.67 -12.43
CA ASP A 9 -3.45 28.04 -13.24
C ASP A 9 -3.89 26.65 -12.73
N VAL A 10 -3.48 26.26 -11.50
CA VAL A 10 -3.91 24.96 -10.92
C VAL A 10 -5.18 25.13 -10.11
N TYR A 11 -6.27 24.55 -10.60
CA TYR A 11 -7.54 24.49 -9.88
C TYR A 11 -7.60 23.20 -9.02
N LYS A 12 -7.63 23.36 -7.71
CA LYS A 12 -7.82 22.23 -6.77
C LYS A 12 -9.31 21.99 -6.53
N ARG A 13 -9.73 20.75 -6.66
CA ARG A 13 -11.07 20.26 -6.36
C ARG A 13 -10.94 19.20 -5.27
N GLN A 14 -10.99 19.65 -4.02
CA GLN A 14 -10.91 18.78 -2.85
C GLN A 14 -12.28 18.13 -2.58
N GLU A 15 -12.27 16.95 -1.97
CA GLU A 15 -13.48 16.16 -1.66
C GLU A 15 -14.29 15.75 -2.91
N PHE A 16 -13.62 15.61 -4.06
CA PHE A 16 -14.21 15.10 -5.29
C PHE A 16 -13.80 13.65 -5.50
N THR A 17 -14.78 12.76 -5.64
CA THR A 17 -14.57 11.37 -6.03
C THR A 17 -14.87 11.21 -7.51
N VAL A 18 -13.85 10.85 -8.31
CA VAL A 18 -14.06 10.50 -9.72
C VAL A 18 -14.74 9.14 -9.80
N CYS A 19 -15.85 9.08 -10.51
CA CYS A 19 -16.71 7.89 -10.55
C CYS A 19 -16.75 7.22 -11.92
N GLU A 20 -16.50 7.96 -13.00
CA GLU A 20 -16.53 7.44 -14.37
C GLU A 20 -15.55 8.20 -15.27
N LEU A 21 -14.95 7.49 -16.25
CA LEU A 21 -14.14 8.06 -17.32
C LEU A 21 -14.89 7.93 -18.63
N PHE A 22 -14.98 9.03 -19.40
CA PHE A 22 -15.60 9.04 -20.71
C PHE A 22 -14.56 8.94 -21.81
N LYS A 23 -14.90 8.19 -22.87
CA LYS A 23 -14.04 7.99 -24.04
C LYS A 23 -14.77 8.34 -25.35
N ASP A 24 -13.98 8.73 -26.32
CA ASP A 24 -14.33 8.72 -27.73
C ASP A 24 -13.37 7.77 -28.44
N GLY A 25 -13.90 6.63 -28.91
CA GLY A 25 -13.09 5.53 -29.42
C GLY A 25 -12.11 4.98 -28.37
N ASP A 26 -10.83 5.09 -28.65
CA ASP A 26 -9.73 4.63 -27.80
C ASP A 26 -9.15 5.70 -26.84
N ARG A 27 -9.72 6.93 -26.85
CA ARG A 27 -9.21 8.09 -26.12
C ARG A 27 -10.13 8.57 -25.02
N VAL A 28 -9.57 8.91 -23.85
CA VAL A 28 -10.30 9.61 -22.80
C VAL A 28 -10.58 11.07 -23.23
N ILE A 29 -11.82 11.53 -22.95
CA ILE A 29 -12.30 12.88 -23.27
C ILE A 29 -12.87 13.60 -22.06
N GLY A 30 -13.01 12.94 -20.91
CA GLY A 30 -13.52 13.54 -19.69
C GLY A 30 -13.74 12.56 -18.57
N CYS A 31 -14.23 13.07 -17.45
CA CYS A 31 -14.64 12.27 -16.31
C CYS A 31 -15.83 12.87 -15.57
N LEU A 32 -16.57 12.03 -14.86
CA LEU A 32 -17.62 12.42 -13.94
C LEU A 32 -17.11 12.32 -12.50
N ALA A 33 -17.34 13.35 -11.70
CA ALA A 33 -16.94 13.34 -10.31
C ALA A 33 -18.08 13.79 -9.38
N TYR A 34 -18.14 13.20 -8.21
CA TYR A 34 -19.07 13.53 -7.14
C TYR A 34 -18.39 14.44 -6.10
N ASP A 35 -18.94 15.64 -5.90
CA ASP A 35 -18.56 16.57 -4.83
C ASP A 35 -19.21 16.12 -3.52
N ARG A 36 -18.41 15.50 -2.66
CA ARG A 36 -18.88 14.97 -1.37
C ARG A 36 -19.35 16.03 -0.38
N GLN A 37 -18.84 17.27 -0.50
CA GLN A 37 -19.21 18.35 0.39
C GLN A 37 -20.59 18.94 0.06
N ARG A 38 -20.91 18.99 -1.26
CA ARG A 38 -22.13 19.67 -1.74
C ARG A 38 -23.19 18.71 -2.26
N GLY A 39 -22.88 17.40 -2.37
CA GLY A 39 -23.79 16.41 -2.92
C GLY A 39 -24.14 16.66 -4.39
N ARG A 40 -23.19 17.10 -5.18
CA ARG A 40 -23.38 17.44 -6.61
C ARG A 40 -22.45 16.62 -7.49
N VAL A 41 -22.93 16.33 -8.68
CA VAL A 41 -22.14 15.69 -9.73
C VAL A 41 -21.58 16.76 -10.68
N HIS A 42 -20.32 16.60 -11.07
CA HIS A 42 -19.61 17.51 -11.95
C HIS A 42 -19.03 16.76 -13.13
N LEU A 43 -19.31 17.24 -14.34
CA LEU A 43 -18.70 16.75 -15.57
C LEU A 43 -17.45 17.58 -15.88
N PHE A 44 -16.32 16.90 -16.05
CA PHE A 44 -15.07 17.52 -16.48
C PHE A 44 -14.74 17.06 -17.91
N LYS A 45 -14.68 17.98 -18.85
CA LYS A 45 -14.10 17.73 -20.17
C LYS A 45 -12.60 17.90 -20.08
N THR A 46 -11.83 16.95 -20.60
CA THR A 46 -10.38 16.99 -20.59
C THR A 46 -9.78 16.32 -21.81
N LYS A 47 -8.60 16.73 -22.22
CA LYS A 47 -7.84 16.14 -23.33
C LYS A 47 -6.87 15.04 -22.86
N SER A 48 -6.54 15.02 -21.57
CA SER A 48 -5.70 13.99 -20.93
C SER A 48 -6.02 13.88 -19.46
N ILE A 49 -5.84 12.68 -18.91
CA ILE A 49 -6.03 12.36 -17.49
C ILE A 49 -4.75 11.67 -16.98
N VAL A 50 -4.27 12.06 -15.80
CA VAL A 50 -3.19 11.37 -15.09
C VAL A 50 -3.76 10.75 -13.83
N LEU A 51 -3.71 9.42 -13.73
CA LEU A 51 -4.03 8.70 -12.53
C LEU A 51 -2.83 8.69 -11.57
N ALA A 52 -2.99 9.31 -10.41
CA ALA A 52 -2.01 9.34 -9.33
C ALA A 52 -2.71 9.00 -7.99
N THR A 53 -3.58 8.00 -8.04
CA THR A 53 -4.54 7.63 -6.99
C THR A 53 -3.95 6.73 -5.91
N GLY A 54 -2.66 6.36 -6.03
CA GLY A 54 -2.04 5.39 -5.14
C GLY A 54 -2.53 3.97 -5.39
N GLY A 55 -2.37 3.10 -4.40
CA GLY A 55 -2.61 1.67 -4.51
C GLY A 55 -3.99 1.19 -4.02
N ILE A 56 -4.06 -0.11 -3.68
CA ILE A 56 -5.30 -0.81 -3.31
C ILE A 56 -5.21 -1.47 -1.92
N THR A 57 -4.26 -1.11 -1.08
CA THR A 57 -3.96 -1.86 0.16
C THR A 57 -5.09 -1.84 1.18
N ARG A 58 -6.08 -0.94 1.07
CA ARG A 58 -7.30 -0.92 1.89
C ARG A 58 -8.27 -2.06 1.58
N CYS A 59 -7.98 -2.88 0.59
CA CYS A 59 -8.70 -4.15 0.40
C CYS A 59 -8.37 -5.19 1.49
N TRP A 60 -7.29 -5.01 2.27
CA TRP A 60 -6.94 -5.86 3.41
C TRP A 60 -7.29 -5.20 4.73
N SER A 61 -7.69 -6.00 5.73
CA SER A 61 -8.06 -5.48 7.05
C SER A 61 -6.87 -4.94 7.83
N VAL A 62 -5.67 -5.51 7.61
CA VAL A 62 -4.41 -5.04 8.22
C VAL A 62 -3.56 -4.40 7.14
N CYS A 63 -3.61 -3.06 7.05
CA CYS A 63 -2.84 -2.33 6.06
C CYS A 63 -2.25 -1.03 6.61
N SER A 64 -1.11 -0.63 6.04
CA SER A 64 -0.42 0.62 6.36
C SER A 64 -0.66 1.73 5.35
N GLY A 65 -1.46 1.47 4.31
CA GLY A 65 -1.81 2.45 3.29
C GLY A 65 -2.75 3.53 3.79
N SER A 66 -2.81 4.66 3.10
CA SER A 66 -3.79 5.72 3.33
C SER A 66 -5.22 5.19 3.21
N TRP A 67 -6.17 5.86 3.86
CA TRP A 67 -7.59 5.50 3.78
C TRP A 67 -8.16 5.63 2.36
N GLU A 68 -7.51 6.40 1.51
CA GLU A 68 -7.86 6.60 0.10
C GLU A 68 -7.31 5.50 -0.83
N TYR A 69 -6.50 4.55 -0.34
CA TYR A 69 -5.92 3.47 -1.15
C TYR A 69 -6.91 2.32 -1.38
N THR A 70 -8.07 2.67 -1.92
CA THR A 70 -9.22 1.79 -2.15
C THR A 70 -9.26 1.17 -3.55
N GLY A 71 -8.32 1.55 -4.44
CA GLY A 71 -8.22 0.99 -5.79
C GLY A 71 -9.08 1.70 -6.84
N ASP A 72 -9.67 2.85 -6.52
CA ASP A 72 -10.57 3.55 -7.43
C ASP A 72 -9.92 3.87 -8.78
N GLY A 73 -8.67 4.33 -8.80
CA GLY A 73 -7.96 4.59 -10.04
C GLY A 73 -7.69 3.34 -10.87
N HIS A 74 -7.40 2.21 -10.22
CA HIS A 74 -7.24 0.92 -10.90
C HIS A 74 -8.56 0.48 -11.56
N ALA A 75 -9.67 0.59 -10.82
CA ALA A 75 -11.00 0.26 -11.32
C ALA A 75 -11.39 1.15 -12.49
N LEU A 76 -11.20 2.47 -12.38
CA LEU A 76 -11.48 3.43 -13.45
C LEU A 76 -10.67 3.13 -14.71
N ALA A 77 -9.38 2.83 -14.58
CA ALA A 77 -8.52 2.47 -15.70
C ALA A 77 -8.99 1.16 -16.38
N TYR A 78 -9.28 0.14 -15.57
CA TYR A 78 -9.76 -1.16 -16.05
C TYR A 78 -11.08 -1.02 -16.79
N TRP A 79 -12.06 -0.30 -16.26
CA TRP A 79 -13.34 -0.07 -16.91
C TRP A 79 -13.21 0.78 -18.19
N ALA A 80 -12.24 1.68 -18.22
CA ALA A 80 -11.91 2.41 -19.44
C ALA A 80 -11.23 1.53 -20.50
N GLY A 81 -10.84 0.30 -20.17
CA GLY A 81 -10.21 -0.67 -21.08
C GLY A 81 -8.68 -0.60 -21.08
N ALA A 82 -8.06 0.01 -20.09
CA ALA A 82 -6.61 -0.04 -19.94
C ALA A 82 -6.15 -1.44 -19.51
N GLU A 83 -5.01 -1.89 -20.04
CA GLU A 83 -4.37 -3.11 -19.57
C GLU A 83 -3.83 -2.92 -18.15
N MET A 84 -4.06 -3.94 -17.32
CA MET A 84 -3.50 -4.05 -15.99
C MET A 84 -2.38 -5.10 -15.99
N GLY A 85 -1.37 -4.91 -15.13
CA GLY A 85 -0.28 -5.88 -14.98
C GLY A 85 0.11 -6.08 -13.54
N ASP A 86 0.71 -7.25 -13.24
CA ASP A 86 1.36 -7.58 -11.97
C ASP A 86 0.46 -7.44 -10.72
N MET A 87 -0.88 -7.51 -10.88
CA MET A 87 -1.85 -7.29 -9.81
C MET A 87 -1.73 -8.30 -8.65
N GLU A 88 -1.11 -9.45 -8.90
CA GLU A 88 -0.79 -10.46 -7.89
C GLU A 88 0.35 -10.07 -6.94
N PHE A 89 1.17 -9.08 -7.29
CA PHE A 89 2.32 -8.69 -6.48
C PHE A 89 1.95 -7.63 -5.45
N VAL A 90 1.66 -8.08 -4.24
CA VAL A 90 1.37 -7.25 -3.08
C VAL A 90 2.50 -7.38 -2.07
N GLN A 91 3.11 -6.27 -1.70
CA GLN A 91 4.14 -6.23 -0.67
C GLN A 91 3.50 -6.09 0.70
N PHE A 92 3.75 -7.08 1.57
CA PHE A 92 3.45 -6.97 2.98
C PHE A 92 4.69 -6.47 3.74
N HIS A 93 4.55 -5.34 4.43
CA HIS A 93 5.60 -4.88 5.34
C HIS A 93 5.57 -5.76 6.60
N PRO A 94 6.70 -6.33 7.05
CA PRO A 94 6.69 -7.32 8.13
C PRO A 94 6.26 -6.76 9.48
N THR A 95 6.47 -5.47 9.71
CA THR A 95 6.24 -4.83 11.00
C THR A 95 5.26 -3.68 10.88
N GLY A 96 3.99 -3.93 11.14
CA GLY A 96 2.95 -2.97 11.44
C GLY A 96 2.48 -3.14 12.89
N MET A 97 1.91 -2.12 13.50
CA MET A 97 1.25 -2.25 14.80
C MET A 97 0.05 -3.21 14.67
N ILE A 98 -0.13 -4.11 15.63
CA ILE A 98 -1.29 -5.02 15.62
C ILE A 98 -2.25 -4.74 16.77
N TRP A 99 -1.81 -4.00 17.78
CA TRP A 99 -2.61 -3.62 18.93
C TRP A 99 -2.32 -2.17 19.35
N PRO A 100 -3.32 -1.43 19.84
CA PRO A 100 -4.75 -1.75 19.91
C PRO A 100 -5.42 -1.77 18.50
N PRO A 101 -6.66 -2.30 18.37
CA PRO A 101 -7.35 -2.40 17.07
C PRO A 101 -7.46 -1.08 16.29
N SER A 102 -7.59 0.05 16.98
CA SER A 102 -7.69 1.39 16.37
C SER A 102 -6.46 1.83 15.59
N VAL A 103 -5.30 1.22 15.84
CA VAL A 103 -4.02 1.57 15.18
C VAL A 103 -3.44 0.39 14.40
N ARG A 104 -4.21 -0.68 14.27
CA ARG A 104 -3.80 -1.89 13.56
C ARG A 104 -3.41 -1.57 12.12
N GLY A 105 -2.22 -2.01 11.72
CA GLY A 105 -1.64 -1.79 10.42
C GLY A 105 -0.71 -0.58 10.32
N ILE A 106 -0.70 0.36 11.28
CA ILE A 106 0.21 1.50 11.23
C ILE A 106 1.65 1.01 11.17
N LEU A 107 2.42 1.59 10.25
CA LEU A 107 3.78 1.15 9.94
C LEU A 107 4.73 1.30 11.14
N VAL A 108 5.45 0.22 11.45
CA VAL A 108 6.64 0.24 12.31
C VAL A 108 7.86 0.18 11.41
N THR A 109 8.60 1.28 11.36
CA THR A 109 9.70 1.46 10.40
C THR A 109 10.75 0.37 10.50
N GLU A 110 11.33 0.02 9.35
CA GLU A 110 12.48 -0.89 9.25
C GLU A 110 13.68 -0.42 10.09
N GLY A 111 13.78 0.89 10.33
CA GLY A 111 14.81 1.48 11.18
C GLY A 111 14.88 0.86 12.57
N VAL A 112 13.77 0.36 13.16
CA VAL A 112 13.80 -0.33 14.45
C VAL A 112 14.66 -1.59 14.38
N ARG A 113 14.50 -2.38 13.30
CA ARG A 113 15.31 -3.59 13.07
C ARG A 113 16.75 -3.23 12.73
N GLY A 114 16.98 -2.15 11.97
CA GLY A 114 18.30 -1.61 11.67
C GLY A 114 19.05 -1.10 12.89
N GLU A 115 18.34 -0.59 13.89
CA GLU A 115 18.90 -0.17 15.18
C GLU A 115 19.05 -1.34 16.17
N GLY A 116 18.84 -2.59 15.74
CA GLY A 116 19.04 -3.81 16.52
C GLY A 116 17.79 -4.37 17.18
N GLY A 117 16.60 -4.02 16.68
CA GLY A 117 15.34 -4.64 17.11
C GLY A 117 15.29 -6.12 16.79
N MET A 118 15.01 -6.97 17.79
CA MET A 118 14.97 -8.42 17.72
C MET A 118 13.52 -8.92 17.61
N LEU A 119 13.26 -9.81 16.67
CA LEU A 119 11.96 -10.46 16.52
C LEU A 119 11.89 -11.74 17.38
N GLN A 120 10.96 -11.76 18.33
CA GLN A 120 10.73 -12.86 19.25
C GLN A 120 9.30 -13.38 19.14
N ASN A 121 9.14 -14.70 19.31
CA ASN A 121 7.84 -15.34 19.40
C ASN A 121 7.29 -15.35 20.84
N SER A 122 6.12 -15.95 21.06
CA SER A 122 5.50 -16.05 22.40
C SER A 122 6.30 -16.85 23.42
N GLU A 123 7.27 -17.68 22.97
CA GLU A 123 8.19 -18.43 23.83
C GLU A 123 9.43 -17.61 24.20
N GLY A 124 9.52 -16.34 23.77
CA GLY A 124 10.68 -15.49 23.98
C GLY A 124 11.89 -15.83 23.09
N LYS A 125 11.71 -16.70 22.09
CA LYS A 125 12.78 -17.12 21.18
C LYS A 125 12.91 -16.14 20.02
N ARG A 126 14.13 -15.73 19.73
CA ARG A 126 14.50 -14.98 18.53
C ARG A 126 14.49 -15.93 17.33
N PHE A 127 13.40 -15.93 16.57
CA PHE A 127 13.10 -16.99 15.61
C PHE A 127 13.70 -16.78 14.22
N MET A 128 14.12 -15.58 13.85
CA MET A 128 14.54 -15.25 12.48
C MET A 128 15.70 -16.10 11.96
N PHE A 129 16.58 -16.60 12.81
CA PHE A 129 17.68 -17.50 12.45
C PHE A 129 17.21 -18.80 11.79
N ASN A 130 15.99 -19.25 12.10
CA ASN A 130 15.39 -20.47 11.51
C ASN A 130 14.83 -20.25 10.10
N TYR A 131 14.77 -18.99 9.63
CA TYR A 131 14.12 -18.61 8.40
C TYR A 131 15.07 -17.97 7.39
N VAL A 132 16.38 -18.03 7.61
CA VAL A 132 17.38 -17.52 6.65
C VAL A 132 17.43 -18.46 5.44
N PRO A 133 17.03 -18.00 4.24
CA PRO A 133 17.13 -18.83 3.03
C PRO A 133 18.60 -19.15 2.70
N GLU A 134 18.84 -20.32 2.12
CA GLU A 134 20.19 -20.81 1.79
C GLU A 134 21.03 -19.78 1.02
N MET A 135 20.40 -19.10 0.06
CA MET A 135 21.04 -18.07 -0.77
C MET A 135 21.54 -16.84 -0.02
N TYR A 136 21.09 -16.64 1.22
CA TYR A 136 21.45 -15.48 2.05
C TYR A 136 22.36 -15.84 3.25
N LYS A 137 22.70 -17.11 3.46
CA LYS A 137 23.49 -17.55 4.62
C LYS A 137 24.87 -16.91 4.71
N GLU A 138 25.47 -16.56 3.58
CA GLU A 138 26.76 -15.87 3.57
C GLU A 138 26.69 -14.41 4.02
N GLU A 139 25.51 -13.77 3.92
CA GLU A 139 25.31 -12.37 4.24
C GLU A 139 24.70 -12.13 5.63
N PHE A 140 24.01 -13.14 6.16
CA PHE A 140 23.27 -13.01 7.44
C PHE A 140 23.83 -13.92 8.51
N ALA A 141 23.81 -13.44 9.77
CA ALA A 141 24.37 -14.12 10.93
C ALA A 141 23.64 -15.44 11.24
N ASP A 142 24.40 -16.45 11.68
CA ASP A 142 23.88 -17.73 12.14
C ASP A 142 23.64 -17.76 13.66
N THR A 143 24.25 -16.83 14.41
CA THR A 143 24.13 -16.78 15.86
C THR A 143 23.75 -15.40 16.37
N GLU A 144 23.18 -15.37 17.56
CA GLU A 144 22.81 -14.11 18.23
C GLU A 144 24.02 -13.25 18.53
N GLU A 145 25.14 -13.85 18.93
CA GLU A 145 26.37 -13.16 19.26
C GLU A 145 26.93 -12.41 18.03
N GLU A 146 26.94 -13.07 16.87
CA GLU A 146 27.39 -12.45 15.62
C GLU A 146 26.46 -11.30 15.20
N ALA A 147 25.16 -11.51 15.27
CA ALA A 147 24.16 -10.48 14.96
C ALA A 147 24.30 -9.26 15.89
N LEU A 148 24.51 -9.48 17.18
CA LEU A 148 24.74 -8.40 18.16
C LEU A 148 26.05 -7.68 17.90
N ALA A 149 27.12 -8.39 17.55
CA ALA A 149 28.40 -7.78 17.21
C ALA A 149 28.28 -6.84 16.00
N TRP A 150 27.55 -7.24 14.95
CA TRP A 150 27.24 -6.36 13.81
C TRP A 150 26.51 -5.09 14.25
N VAL A 151 25.49 -5.21 15.09
CA VAL A 151 24.75 -4.05 15.61
C VAL A 151 25.66 -3.13 16.41
N GLN A 152 26.57 -3.66 17.24
CA GLN A 152 27.52 -2.87 18.01
C GLN A 152 28.48 -2.08 17.10
N GLU A 153 28.99 -2.71 16.04
CA GLU A 153 29.84 -2.05 15.05
C GLU A 153 29.13 -0.86 14.40
N VAL A 154 27.89 -1.08 13.91
CA VAL A 154 27.09 -0.04 13.24
C VAL A 154 26.72 1.10 14.18
N ILE A 155 26.34 0.79 15.42
CA ILE A 155 25.99 1.81 16.43
C ILE A 155 27.19 2.70 16.78
N SER A 156 28.38 2.13 16.74
CA SER A 156 29.66 2.83 17.05
C SER A 156 30.25 3.57 15.84
N ASP A 157 29.47 3.71 14.74
CA ASP A 157 29.91 4.29 13.46
C ASP A 157 31.17 3.59 12.89
N GLN A 158 31.33 2.31 13.18
CA GLN A 158 32.39 1.48 12.62
C GLN A 158 31.92 0.77 11.35
N GLN A 159 32.86 0.45 10.49
CA GLN A 159 32.57 -0.41 9.34
C GLN A 159 32.20 -1.81 9.84
N ALA A 160 31.00 -2.28 9.47
CA ALA A 160 30.53 -3.59 9.85
C ALA A 160 31.40 -4.69 9.24
N THR A 161 31.98 -5.55 10.06
CA THR A 161 32.80 -6.70 9.68
C THR A 161 32.06 -8.02 9.84
N LYS A 162 30.98 -8.04 10.60
CA LYS A 162 30.14 -9.21 10.87
C LYS A 162 28.98 -9.30 9.90
N ARG A 163 28.35 -10.47 9.81
CA ARG A 163 27.17 -10.68 9.01
C ARG A 163 25.95 -10.02 9.67
N ARG A 164 25.03 -9.53 8.81
CA ARG A 164 23.85 -8.76 9.25
C ARG A 164 22.88 -9.62 10.08
N PRO A 165 22.14 -9.02 11.03
CA PRO A 165 21.05 -9.70 11.73
C PRO A 165 19.97 -10.20 10.74
N PRO A 166 19.42 -11.42 10.92
CA PRO A 166 18.41 -11.97 10.01
C PRO A 166 17.08 -11.18 10.02
N GLU A 167 16.84 -10.32 10.99
CA GLU A 167 15.73 -9.36 10.98
C GLU A 167 15.82 -8.33 9.84
N LEU A 168 16.99 -8.19 9.21
CA LEU A 168 17.24 -7.31 8.05
C LEU A 168 17.11 -8.04 6.71
N LEU A 169 16.65 -9.29 6.70
CA LEU A 169 16.24 -9.99 5.49
C LEU A 169 15.15 -9.21 4.75
N THR A 170 14.91 -9.57 3.49
CA THR A 170 13.88 -8.94 2.66
C THR A 170 12.51 -9.02 3.31
N ARG A 171 11.66 -8.02 3.04
CA ARG A 171 10.36 -7.85 3.69
C ARG A 171 9.46 -9.08 3.60
N ASP A 172 9.48 -9.75 2.45
CA ASP A 172 8.72 -10.97 2.19
C ASP A 172 9.20 -12.15 3.05
N VAL A 173 10.50 -12.31 3.24
CA VAL A 173 11.07 -13.36 4.10
C VAL A 173 10.65 -13.12 5.56
N VAL A 174 10.85 -11.91 6.07
CA VAL A 174 10.48 -11.59 7.45
C VAL A 174 8.97 -11.70 7.68
N ALA A 175 8.15 -11.23 6.73
CA ALA A 175 6.70 -11.34 6.83
C ALA A 175 6.22 -12.79 6.83
N LYS A 176 6.79 -13.65 5.95
CA LYS A 176 6.53 -15.08 5.92
C LYS A 176 6.96 -15.77 7.22
N ALA A 177 8.11 -15.40 7.78
CA ALA A 177 8.60 -15.94 9.06
C ALA A 177 7.64 -15.64 10.21
N ILE A 178 7.17 -14.40 10.36
CA ILE A 178 6.16 -14.03 11.36
C ILE A 178 4.86 -14.81 11.16
N ASN A 179 4.41 -14.93 9.91
CA ASN A 179 3.19 -15.69 9.60
C ASN A 179 3.36 -17.19 9.91
N SER A 180 4.54 -17.77 9.70
CA SER A 180 4.86 -19.15 10.04
C SER A 180 4.86 -19.40 11.55
N GLU A 181 5.41 -18.46 12.34
CA GLU A 181 5.33 -18.52 13.80
C GLU A 181 3.89 -18.46 14.28
N LYS A 182 3.06 -17.59 13.68
CA LYS A 182 1.62 -17.52 13.95
C LYS A 182 0.92 -18.84 13.64
N ALA A 183 1.15 -19.39 12.45
CA ALA A 183 0.54 -20.66 12.04
C ALA A 183 0.96 -21.84 12.94
N ALA A 184 2.15 -21.80 13.51
CA ALA A 184 2.67 -22.77 14.46
C ALA A 184 2.21 -22.55 15.92
N GLY A 185 1.29 -21.61 16.17
CA GLY A 185 0.75 -21.32 17.51
C GLY A 185 1.69 -20.55 18.42
N ARG A 186 2.76 -19.95 17.88
CA ARG A 186 3.76 -19.17 18.65
C ARG A 186 3.64 -17.66 18.43
N ALA A 187 2.44 -17.20 18.04
CA ALA A 187 2.17 -15.78 17.90
C ALA A 187 2.20 -15.04 19.25
N SER A 188 2.41 -13.72 19.20
CA SER A 188 2.17 -12.84 20.33
C SER A 188 0.69 -12.82 20.74
N GLU A 189 0.35 -12.17 21.85
CA GLU A 189 -1.00 -12.15 22.43
C GLU A 189 -2.08 -11.76 21.40
N HIS A 190 -1.79 -10.80 20.51
CA HIS A 190 -2.73 -10.31 19.51
C HIS A 190 -2.46 -10.81 18.08
N GLY A 191 -1.67 -11.89 17.95
CA GLY A 191 -1.50 -12.63 16.69
C GLY A 191 -0.36 -12.16 15.78
N GLY A 192 0.67 -11.53 16.33
CA GLY A 192 1.89 -11.14 15.63
C GLY A 192 3.16 -11.72 16.25
N ALA A 193 4.19 -10.90 16.35
CA ALA A 193 5.45 -11.18 17.01
C ALA A 193 5.86 -10.01 17.92
N TYR A 194 6.77 -10.24 18.83
CA TYR A 194 7.36 -9.19 19.64
C TYR A 194 8.61 -8.64 18.95
N LEU A 195 8.69 -7.33 18.80
CA LEU A 195 9.86 -6.62 18.30
C LEU A 195 10.49 -5.87 19.46
N ASP A 196 11.61 -6.39 19.98
CA ASP A 196 12.27 -5.86 21.17
C ASP A 196 13.52 -5.05 20.82
N ILE A 197 13.55 -3.79 21.28
CA ILE A 197 14.71 -2.90 21.23
C ILE A 197 15.11 -2.40 22.63
N SER A 198 14.40 -2.84 23.69
CA SER A 198 14.56 -2.35 25.07
C SER A 198 15.92 -2.68 25.69
N TRP A 199 16.67 -3.58 25.08
CA TRP A 199 18.05 -3.91 25.48
C TRP A 199 19.05 -2.76 25.25
N ARG A 200 18.70 -1.77 24.40
CA ARG A 200 19.53 -0.58 24.15
C ARG A 200 19.30 0.52 25.19
N PRO A 201 20.32 1.40 25.43
CA PRO A 201 20.13 2.55 26.29
C PRO A 201 18.93 3.41 25.90
N PRO A 202 18.04 3.77 26.86
CA PRO A 202 16.81 4.52 26.58
C PRO A 202 17.02 5.84 25.81
N ASP A 203 18.08 6.57 26.14
CA ASP A 203 18.39 7.85 25.48
C ASP A 203 18.79 7.67 24.02
N GLN A 204 19.45 6.56 23.67
CA GLN A 204 19.78 6.24 22.29
C GLN A 204 18.52 5.88 21.50
N ILE A 205 17.61 5.07 22.07
CA ILE A 205 16.34 4.74 21.45
C ILE A 205 15.54 6.01 21.14
N LYS A 206 15.38 6.90 22.13
CA LYS A 206 14.65 8.17 21.95
C LYS A 206 15.29 9.09 20.92
N LYS A 207 16.64 9.10 20.85
CA LYS A 207 17.39 9.90 19.87
C LYS A 207 17.28 9.35 18.45
N LYS A 208 17.42 8.03 18.26
CA LYS A 208 17.46 7.38 16.94
C LYS A 208 16.05 7.07 16.39
N LEU A 209 15.09 6.77 17.27
CA LEU A 209 13.75 6.33 16.93
C LEU A 209 12.65 7.21 17.60
N PRO A 210 12.76 8.56 17.55
CA PRO A 210 11.81 9.43 18.25
C PRO A 210 10.37 9.22 17.80
N GLY A 211 10.14 9.04 16.51
CA GLY A 211 8.81 8.79 15.95
C GLY A 211 8.20 7.48 16.46
N MET A 212 8.99 6.40 16.54
CA MET A 212 8.50 5.12 17.06
C MET A 212 8.23 5.16 18.56
N TYR A 213 9.11 5.83 19.32
CA TYR A 213 8.89 6.04 20.75
C TYR A 213 7.55 6.76 21.01
N HIS A 214 7.29 7.86 20.31
CA HIS A 214 6.02 8.59 20.40
C HIS A 214 4.84 7.74 19.94
N GLN A 215 4.94 7.10 18.77
CA GLN A 215 3.87 6.30 18.19
C GLN A 215 3.37 5.21 19.16
N PHE A 216 4.29 4.41 19.72
CA PHE A 216 3.89 3.34 20.63
C PHE A 216 3.43 3.88 21.98
N LYS A 217 4.07 4.91 22.50
CA LYS A 217 3.70 5.49 23.78
C LYS A 217 2.32 6.13 23.75
N GLU A 218 2.02 6.92 22.73
CA GLU A 218 0.74 7.66 22.63
C GLU A 218 -0.40 6.79 22.11
N LEU A 219 -0.14 5.87 21.20
CA LEU A 219 -1.18 5.10 20.54
C LEU A 219 -1.46 3.73 21.19
N ALA A 220 -0.45 3.13 21.83
CA ALA A 220 -0.54 1.81 22.42
C ALA A 220 -0.23 1.78 23.93
N GLY A 221 0.22 2.88 24.52
CA GLY A 221 0.64 2.91 25.91
C GLY A 221 1.95 2.16 26.19
N VAL A 222 2.70 1.81 25.15
CA VAL A 222 3.91 0.99 25.21
C VAL A 222 5.17 1.86 25.27
N ASP A 223 5.97 1.73 26.33
CA ASP A 223 7.30 2.34 26.40
C ASP A 223 8.34 1.39 25.79
N ILE A 224 8.71 1.59 24.53
CA ILE A 224 9.65 0.75 23.79
C ILE A 224 11.08 0.71 24.36
N THR A 225 11.37 1.57 25.33
CA THR A 225 12.63 1.54 26.07
C THR A 225 12.64 0.53 27.24
N LYS A 226 11.49 -0.12 27.49
CA LYS A 226 11.29 -1.01 28.65
C LYS A 226 10.64 -2.34 28.30
N GLN A 227 9.93 -2.38 27.19
CA GLN A 227 9.14 -3.56 26.79
C GLN A 227 9.05 -3.65 25.26
N PRO A 228 8.86 -4.87 24.72
CA PRO A 228 8.78 -5.07 23.29
C PRO A 228 7.52 -4.44 22.68
N MET A 229 7.62 -4.11 21.41
CA MET A 229 6.50 -3.73 20.53
C MET A 229 5.83 -4.99 20.00
N GLU A 230 4.50 -5.00 19.95
CA GLU A 230 3.78 -6.07 19.28
C GLU A 230 3.51 -5.69 17.82
N VAL A 231 4.06 -6.49 16.89
CA VAL A 231 4.07 -6.19 15.47
C VAL A 231 3.63 -7.38 14.63
N GLY A 232 3.15 -7.09 13.43
CA GLY A 232 2.79 -8.12 12.46
C GLY A 232 2.77 -7.61 11.04
N PRO A 233 2.67 -8.52 10.06
CA PRO A 233 2.63 -8.14 8.66
C PRO A 233 1.41 -7.29 8.33
N THR A 234 1.62 -6.26 7.51
CA THR A 234 0.60 -5.32 7.06
C THR A 234 0.70 -5.14 5.54
N ALA A 235 -0.43 -5.16 4.83
CA ALA A 235 -0.45 -4.83 3.41
C ALA A 235 0.05 -3.39 3.23
N HIS A 236 1.09 -3.21 2.41
CA HIS A 236 1.86 -1.96 2.42
C HIS A 236 1.97 -1.28 1.06
N TYR A 237 2.19 -2.04 0.01
CA TYR A 237 2.41 -1.53 -1.33
C TYR A 237 1.98 -2.56 -2.38
N VAL A 238 1.37 -2.11 -3.46
CA VAL A 238 1.03 -2.95 -4.61
C VAL A 238 1.96 -2.60 -5.76
N MET A 239 2.68 -3.59 -6.31
CA MET A 239 3.53 -3.40 -7.48
C MET A 239 2.74 -3.48 -8.78
N GLY A 240 1.57 -4.12 -8.74
CA GLY A 240 0.62 -4.14 -9.83
C GLY A 240 -0.10 -2.82 -10.04
N GLY A 241 -0.68 -2.65 -11.22
CA GLY A 241 -1.42 -1.44 -11.56
C GLY A 241 -1.65 -1.30 -13.05
N VAL A 242 -1.91 -0.08 -13.49
CA VAL A 242 -2.09 0.26 -14.90
C VAL A 242 -0.78 0.05 -15.66
N LYS A 243 -0.83 -0.76 -16.73
CA LYS A 243 0.31 -0.95 -17.62
C LYS A 243 0.51 0.31 -18.45
N VAL A 244 1.70 0.87 -18.39
CA VAL A 244 2.05 2.12 -19.04
C VAL A 244 3.30 1.97 -19.90
N ASP A 245 3.40 2.80 -20.92
CA ASP A 245 4.65 2.96 -21.67
C ASP A 245 5.74 3.55 -20.75
N PRO A 246 6.93 2.95 -20.68
CA PRO A 246 7.96 3.33 -19.70
C PRO A 246 8.52 4.74 -19.92
N GLU A 247 8.44 5.29 -21.13
CA GLU A 247 8.93 6.63 -21.43
C GLU A 247 7.87 7.70 -21.20
N THR A 248 6.64 7.45 -21.64
CA THR A 248 5.56 8.44 -21.64
C THR A 248 4.63 8.34 -20.45
N GLN A 249 4.54 7.19 -19.83
CA GLN A 249 3.56 6.82 -18.79
C GLN A 249 2.10 6.82 -19.31
N GLU A 250 1.90 6.77 -20.63
CA GLU A 250 0.59 6.60 -21.24
C GLU A 250 0.16 5.13 -21.17
N SER A 251 -1.08 4.88 -20.81
CA SER A 251 -1.67 3.54 -20.81
C SER A 251 -2.00 3.07 -22.23
N THR A 252 -2.60 1.88 -22.35
CA THR A 252 -3.15 1.41 -23.64
C THR A 252 -4.35 2.22 -24.11
N VAL A 253 -4.97 3.01 -23.23
CA VAL A 253 -6.03 3.97 -23.56
C VAL A 253 -5.40 5.34 -23.79
N LYS A 254 -5.60 5.91 -24.97
CA LYS A 254 -5.03 7.20 -25.36
C LYS A 254 -5.47 8.34 -24.44
N GLY A 255 -4.52 9.21 -24.09
CA GLY A 255 -4.76 10.34 -23.20
C GLY A 255 -4.93 9.95 -21.73
N LEU A 256 -4.89 8.65 -21.37
CA LEU A 256 -4.91 8.17 -20.01
C LEU A 256 -3.49 7.76 -19.57
N PHE A 257 -2.96 8.43 -18.57
CA PHE A 257 -1.64 8.23 -18.01
C PHE A 257 -1.74 7.72 -16.58
N ALA A 258 -0.73 7.01 -16.09
CA ALA A 258 -0.65 6.64 -14.69
C ALA A 258 0.79 6.76 -14.17
N ALA A 259 0.96 7.08 -12.89
CA ALA A 259 2.27 7.18 -12.25
C ALA A 259 2.20 6.84 -10.75
N GLY A 260 3.35 6.47 -10.20
CA GLY A 260 3.46 6.01 -8.82
C GLY A 260 2.78 4.66 -8.63
N GLU A 261 2.27 4.39 -7.44
CA GLU A 261 1.66 3.09 -7.09
C GLU A 261 0.39 2.74 -7.90
N ALA A 262 -0.14 3.68 -8.70
CA ALA A 262 -1.23 3.40 -9.64
C ALA A 262 -0.76 2.69 -10.94
N ALA A 263 0.55 2.76 -11.25
CA ALA A 263 1.16 2.17 -12.45
C ALA A 263 2.00 0.95 -12.09
N THR A 264 2.11 -0.01 -13.03
CA THR A 264 2.97 -1.19 -12.88
C THR A 264 4.23 -1.12 -13.74
N GLY A 265 5.12 -2.11 -13.54
CA GLY A 265 6.29 -2.38 -14.38
C GLY A 265 7.62 -1.88 -13.82
N LEU A 266 7.62 -0.99 -12.83
CA LEU A 266 8.86 -0.41 -12.29
C LEU A 266 9.54 -1.30 -11.24
N HIS A 267 8.78 -1.93 -10.37
CA HIS A 267 9.28 -2.55 -9.14
C HIS A 267 9.41 -4.09 -9.20
N GLY A 268 9.00 -4.72 -10.31
CA GLY A 268 8.93 -6.18 -10.40
C GLY A 268 8.04 -6.76 -9.31
N ALA A 269 8.40 -7.92 -8.78
CA ALA A 269 7.59 -8.64 -7.80
C ALA A 269 7.69 -8.08 -6.36
N ASN A 270 8.72 -7.28 -6.05
CA ASN A 270 8.95 -6.79 -4.69
C ASN A 270 9.74 -5.48 -4.68
N ARG A 271 9.10 -4.39 -4.27
CA ARG A 271 9.69 -3.06 -4.23
C ARG A 271 10.75 -2.93 -3.12
N LEU A 272 11.91 -2.36 -3.46
CA LEU A 272 12.92 -2.00 -2.47
C LEU A 272 12.46 -0.79 -1.61
N GLY A 273 12.86 -0.80 -0.34
CA GLY A 273 12.55 0.28 0.60
C GLY A 273 13.03 1.64 0.07
N GLY A 274 12.17 2.67 0.17
CA GLY A 274 12.47 4.03 -0.29
C GLY A 274 12.21 4.30 -1.78
N ASN A 275 12.26 3.30 -2.65
CA ASN A 275 12.14 3.48 -4.10
C ASN A 275 10.80 4.06 -4.57
N SER A 276 9.73 3.94 -3.77
CA SER A 276 8.46 4.59 -4.10
C SER A 276 8.57 6.12 -4.20
N LEU A 277 9.42 6.74 -3.38
CA LEU A 277 9.60 8.20 -3.44
C LEU A 277 10.32 8.63 -4.71
N SER A 278 11.34 7.86 -5.14
CA SER A 278 12.04 8.10 -6.42
C SER A 278 11.11 7.92 -7.62
N ASP A 279 10.23 6.91 -7.55
CA ASP A 279 9.17 6.66 -8.52
C ASP A 279 8.27 7.89 -8.67
N LEU A 280 7.67 8.36 -7.58
CA LEU A 280 6.75 9.50 -7.59
C LEU A 280 7.35 10.74 -8.27
N VAL A 281 8.60 11.06 -7.97
CA VAL A 281 9.27 12.24 -8.52
C VAL A 281 9.59 12.07 -10.00
N THR A 282 10.13 10.90 -10.37
CA THR A 282 10.61 10.65 -11.73
C THR A 282 9.46 10.42 -12.71
N PHE A 283 8.58 9.47 -12.40
CA PHE A 283 7.53 9.05 -13.32
C PHE A 283 6.30 9.94 -13.24
N GLY A 284 6.01 10.57 -12.09
CA GLY A 284 5.01 11.62 -11.99
C GLY A 284 5.34 12.82 -12.88
N ARG A 285 6.63 13.23 -12.92
CA ARG A 285 7.08 14.27 -13.85
C ARG A 285 6.93 13.87 -15.32
N ARG A 286 7.27 12.61 -15.66
CA ARG A 286 7.11 12.09 -17.04
C ARG A 286 5.64 12.08 -17.44
N ALA A 287 4.77 11.50 -16.63
CA ALA A 287 3.33 11.46 -16.88
C ALA A 287 2.76 12.86 -17.12
N GLY A 288 3.08 13.83 -16.27
CA GLY A 288 2.62 15.19 -16.43
C GLY A 288 3.11 15.85 -17.71
N LEU A 289 4.39 15.66 -18.07
CA LEU A 289 4.97 16.21 -19.30
C LEU A 289 4.31 15.64 -20.55
N TYR A 290 4.14 14.32 -20.62
CA TYR A 290 3.57 13.68 -21.81
C TYR A 290 2.05 13.85 -21.88
N ALA A 291 1.34 13.90 -20.76
CA ALA A 291 -0.06 14.28 -20.73
C ALA A 291 -0.29 15.70 -21.28
N ALA A 292 0.56 16.65 -20.90
CA ALA A 292 0.51 18.02 -21.44
C ALA A 292 0.79 18.04 -22.94
N LYS A 293 1.81 17.31 -23.43
CA LYS A 293 2.10 17.18 -24.87
C LYS A 293 0.94 16.54 -25.62
N SER A 294 0.36 15.46 -25.09
CA SER A 294 -0.82 14.81 -25.68
C SER A 294 -2.00 15.75 -25.76
N ALA A 295 -2.26 16.50 -24.70
CA ALA A 295 -3.35 17.49 -24.69
C ALA A 295 -3.14 18.64 -25.66
N ALA A 296 -1.90 19.11 -25.81
CA ALA A 296 -1.55 20.20 -26.75
C ALA A 296 -1.66 19.80 -28.21
N ALA A 297 -1.56 18.51 -28.51
CA ALA A 297 -1.72 17.97 -29.87
C ALA A 297 -3.18 17.85 -30.33
N ILE A 298 -4.15 18.17 -29.47
CA ILE A 298 -5.58 18.11 -29.77
C ILE A 298 -6.13 19.52 -29.95
N ASP A 299 -6.53 19.85 -31.16
CA ASP A 299 -7.01 21.20 -31.49
C ASP A 299 -8.42 21.48 -30.98
N SER A 300 -9.31 20.47 -31.01
CA SER A 300 -10.73 20.63 -30.65
C SER A 300 -11.10 19.83 -29.41
N TRP A 301 -12.18 20.25 -28.75
CA TRP A 301 -12.83 19.50 -27.70
C TRP A 301 -13.83 18.51 -28.29
N THR A 302 -13.84 17.28 -27.81
CA THR A 302 -14.89 16.31 -28.11
C THR A 302 -16.01 16.47 -27.09
N ASP A 303 -17.25 16.47 -27.58
CA ASP A 303 -18.43 16.48 -26.71
C ASP A 303 -18.69 15.09 -26.14
N ILE A 304 -19.07 15.04 -24.87
CA ILE A 304 -19.50 13.80 -24.21
C ILE A 304 -21.01 13.66 -24.44
N ALA A 305 -21.45 12.51 -24.93
CA ALA A 305 -22.86 12.26 -25.17
C ALA A 305 -23.67 12.40 -23.88
N THR A 306 -24.82 13.09 -23.99
CA THR A 306 -25.69 13.33 -22.82
C THR A 306 -26.22 12.02 -22.24
N ASP A 307 -26.55 11.05 -23.08
CA ASP A 307 -27.02 9.74 -22.63
C ASP A 307 -25.99 8.97 -21.80
N ASP A 308 -24.69 9.09 -22.12
CA ASP A 308 -23.61 8.47 -21.34
C ASP A 308 -23.47 9.15 -19.97
N VAL A 309 -23.59 10.48 -19.94
CA VAL A 309 -23.55 11.25 -18.69
C VAL A 309 -24.74 10.90 -17.79
N ASP A 310 -25.95 10.85 -18.34
CA ASP A 310 -27.17 10.52 -17.61
C ASP A 310 -27.13 9.09 -17.09
N SER A 311 -26.62 8.16 -17.88
CA SER A 311 -26.38 6.77 -17.44
C SER A 311 -25.41 6.68 -16.28
N ALA A 312 -24.29 7.38 -16.35
CA ALA A 312 -23.31 7.42 -15.28
C ALA A 312 -23.86 8.06 -13.98
N ILE A 313 -24.61 9.16 -14.11
CA ILE A 313 -25.29 9.80 -12.97
C ILE A 313 -26.30 8.83 -12.34
N SER A 314 -27.11 8.16 -13.15
CA SER A 314 -28.09 7.20 -12.67
C SER A 314 -27.44 6.06 -11.88
N LYS A 315 -26.31 5.54 -12.36
CA LYS A 315 -25.51 4.50 -11.69
C LYS A 315 -24.99 4.97 -10.32
N ILE A 316 -24.46 6.20 -10.25
CA ILE A 316 -23.92 6.78 -9.01
C ILE A 316 -25.03 7.03 -7.99
N MET A 317 -26.18 7.48 -8.43
CA MET A 317 -27.29 7.84 -7.57
C MET A 317 -28.20 6.66 -7.20
N ALA A 318 -28.07 5.51 -7.90
CA ALA A 318 -28.91 4.33 -7.67
C ALA A 318 -28.96 3.86 -6.21
N PRO A 319 -27.87 3.90 -5.41
CA PRO A 319 -27.94 3.51 -4.00
C PRO A 319 -28.89 4.36 -3.16
N LEU A 320 -29.13 5.63 -3.53
CA LEU A 320 -30.01 6.53 -2.78
C LEU A 320 -31.50 6.16 -2.94
N SER A 321 -31.86 5.44 -3.98
CA SER A 321 -33.24 5.02 -4.25
C SER A 321 -33.54 3.59 -3.78
N ARG A 322 -32.55 2.87 -3.23
CA ARG A 322 -32.76 1.52 -2.70
C ARG A 322 -33.51 1.57 -1.38
N GLU A 323 -34.55 0.75 -1.29
CA GLU A 323 -35.25 0.49 -0.02
C GLU A 323 -34.70 -0.81 0.58
N GLY A 324 -34.23 -0.75 1.82
CA GLY A 324 -33.60 -1.88 2.49
C GLY A 324 -32.14 -2.12 2.07
N GLY A 325 -31.65 -3.32 2.33
CA GLY A 325 -30.26 -3.70 2.06
C GLY A 325 -29.39 -3.73 3.30
N GLU A 326 -28.15 -4.18 3.14
CA GLU A 326 -27.19 -4.26 4.22
C GLU A 326 -26.39 -2.95 4.35
N ASN A 327 -25.82 -2.74 5.54
CA ASN A 327 -24.91 -1.63 5.75
C ASN A 327 -23.63 -1.82 4.91
N PRO A 328 -23.29 -0.90 3.99
CA PRO A 328 -22.10 -1.01 3.16
C PRO A 328 -20.79 -1.19 3.95
N ALA A 329 -20.71 -0.60 5.16
CA ALA A 329 -19.54 -0.76 6.03
C ALA A 329 -19.36 -2.21 6.50
N THR A 330 -20.46 -2.96 6.71
CA THR A 330 -20.40 -4.38 7.05
C THR A 330 -19.80 -5.18 5.89
N ILE A 331 -20.31 -4.99 4.68
CA ILE A 331 -19.83 -5.68 3.47
C ILE A 331 -18.35 -5.36 3.22
N VAL A 332 -17.95 -4.10 3.34
CA VAL A 332 -16.54 -3.68 3.16
C VAL A 332 -15.63 -4.31 4.22
N ASN A 333 -16.07 -4.43 5.47
CA ASN A 333 -15.26 -5.05 6.51
C ASN A 333 -15.13 -6.56 6.31
N GLU A 334 -16.22 -7.24 5.94
CA GLU A 334 -16.18 -8.67 5.59
C GLU A 334 -15.27 -8.93 4.38
N LEU A 335 -15.35 -8.11 3.34
CA LEU A 335 -14.44 -8.15 2.20
C LEU A 335 -12.97 -8.03 2.63
N ARG A 336 -12.65 -7.08 3.51
CA ARG A 336 -11.29 -6.87 4.00
C ARG A 336 -10.76 -8.05 4.82
N GLU A 337 -11.59 -8.65 5.66
CA GLU A 337 -11.20 -9.83 6.41
C GLU A 337 -11.01 -11.04 5.49
N MET A 338 -11.90 -11.27 4.53
CA MET A 338 -11.75 -12.31 3.51
C MET A 338 -10.44 -12.13 2.73
N MET A 339 -10.13 -10.93 2.27
CA MET A 339 -8.87 -10.62 1.58
C MET A 339 -7.65 -10.85 2.47
N GLN A 340 -7.73 -10.50 3.76
CA GLN A 340 -6.66 -10.74 4.73
C GLN A 340 -6.38 -12.22 4.95
N GLU A 341 -7.42 -13.04 5.02
CA GLU A 341 -7.31 -14.47 5.31
C GLU A 341 -6.94 -15.29 4.07
N LYS A 342 -7.63 -15.05 2.95
CA LYS A 342 -7.56 -15.90 1.75
C LYS A 342 -6.60 -15.38 0.68
N VAL A 343 -6.39 -14.06 0.60
CA VAL A 343 -5.53 -13.40 -0.39
C VAL A 343 -4.36 -12.67 0.30
N GLY A 344 -3.88 -13.23 1.41
CA GLY A 344 -2.81 -12.67 2.24
C GLY A 344 -1.40 -13.01 1.74
N ILE A 345 -0.47 -13.16 2.69
CA ILE A 345 0.95 -13.41 2.41
C ILE A 345 1.17 -14.79 1.77
N ILE A 346 0.45 -15.80 2.24
CA ILE A 346 0.49 -17.17 1.72
C ILE A 346 -0.83 -17.44 1.03
N ARG A 347 -0.73 -17.82 -0.23
CA ARG A 347 -1.89 -18.08 -1.09
C ARG A 347 -1.73 -19.45 -1.74
N ASN A 348 -2.82 -20.17 -1.87
CA ASN A 348 -2.89 -21.41 -2.61
C ASN A 348 -4.17 -21.42 -3.48
N GLN A 349 -4.30 -22.42 -4.32
CA GLN A 349 -5.41 -22.48 -5.27
C GLN A 349 -6.77 -22.51 -4.53
N GLU A 350 -6.90 -23.33 -3.50
CA GLU A 350 -8.15 -23.48 -2.73
C GLU A 350 -8.60 -22.15 -2.11
N SER A 351 -7.70 -21.46 -1.39
CA SER A 351 -8.02 -20.18 -0.76
C SER A 351 -8.38 -19.09 -1.77
N LEU A 352 -7.75 -19.09 -2.96
CA LEU A 352 -8.05 -18.12 -4.02
C LEU A 352 -9.39 -18.41 -4.71
N GLU A 353 -9.73 -19.68 -4.93
CA GLU A 353 -11.04 -20.09 -5.49
C GLU A 353 -12.17 -19.75 -4.53
N GLU A 354 -11.99 -19.99 -3.22
CA GLU A 354 -12.95 -19.55 -2.20
C GLU A 354 -13.12 -18.02 -2.20
N ALA A 355 -12.03 -17.26 -2.26
CA ALA A 355 -12.08 -15.81 -2.31
C ALA A 355 -12.85 -15.29 -3.53
N LEU A 356 -12.66 -15.91 -4.71
CA LEU A 356 -13.40 -15.55 -5.92
C LEU A 356 -14.91 -15.82 -5.76
N ASN A 357 -15.28 -16.94 -5.16
CA ASN A 357 -16.68 -17.26 -4.90
C ASN A 357 -17.32 -16.26 -3.92
N GLU A 358 -16.61 -15.87 -2.87
CA GLU A 358 -17.09 -14.86 -1.91
C GLU A 358 -17.21 -13.46 -2.54
N LEU A 359 -16.30 -13.08 -3.44
CA LEU A 359 -16.40 -11.82 -4.19
C LEU A 359 -17.70 -11.72 -5.01
N GLU A 360 -18.11 -12.84 -5.64
CA GLU A 360 -19.40 -12.84 -6.36
C GLU A 360 -20.61 -12.70 -5.40
N ILE A 361 -20.51 -13.26 -4.20
CA ILE A 361 -21.55 -13.06 -3.15
C ILE A 361 -21.59 -11.59 -2.74
N PHE A 362 -20.44 -10.94 -2.47
CA PHE A 362 -20.40 -9.51 -2.11
C PHE A 362 -20.97 -8.60 -3.20
N ARG A 363 -20.79 -8.97 -4.49
CA ARG A 363 -21.38 -8.21 -5.60
C ARG A 363 -22.91 -8.21 -5.64
N THR A 364 -23.55 -9.24 -5.08
CA THR A 364 -25.00 -9.40 -5.09
C THR A 364 -25.69 -8.83 -3.84
N ARG A 365 -24.95 -8.55 -2.81
CA ARG A 365 -25.40 -7.92 -1.55
C ARG A 365 -25.36 -6.40 -1.64
#